data_e8322c149314cb633f06ca1af678d57c
#
_entry.id   e8322c149314cb633f06ca1af678d57c
#
_cell.length_a   1.000
_cell.length_b   1.000
_cell.length_c   1.000
_cell.angle_alpha   90.00
_cell.angle_beta   90.00
_cell.angle_gamma   90.00
#
_symmetry.space_group_name_H-M   'P 1'
#
loop_
_entity.id
_entity.type
_entity.pdbx_description
1 polymer ?
#
loop_
_entity_poly.entity_id
_entity_poly.type
_entity_poly.pdbx_seq_one_letter_code
_entity_poly.pdbx_strand_id
1 'polypeptide(L)'
;TNFNAVAADLRQKSSIFAPDLKQMRMFRRNIISKLEAWKQDKKHKPLILRGARQVGKTTVVNEFGSQFDNYLYFNLERNENAKLFEMEIPLDDLVNMLYASVGKVKKEGTTLVFIDEIQNSPKTIALLRYFYELRPDLYVIAAGSLLENLVDVKVSFPVGRVQYLALRPCSFSEFLGAIGKNNLLAVLSQKAEYTVAFHEQLMHLFNQYTIVGGMPEAVQQYAETQDVIGIEDVYETLVQAYKDDS
;
A
#
# COMPACT_ATOMS: atom_id res chain seq x y z
N THR A 1 28.22 17.69 -23.36
CA THR A 1 27.97 16.72 -22.27
C THR A 1 26.67 16.03 -22.54
N ASN A 2 26.72 14.77 -22.81
CA ASN A 2 25.76 13.98 -23.57
C ASN A 2 24.53 13.56 -22.72
N PHE A 3 23.48 14.36 -22.71
CA PHE A 3 22.21 14.06 -22.03
C PHE A 3 21.54 12.76 -22.53
N ASN A 4 21.76 12.41 -23.79
CA ASN A 4 21.21 11.20 -24.42
C ASN A 4 21.87 9.89 -23.91
N ALA A 5 23.13 9.93 -23.50
CA ALA A 5 23.83 8.75 -23.00
C ALA A 5 23.40 8.36 -21.57
N VAL A 6 23.11 9.37 -20.72
CA VAL A 6 22.59 9.15 -19.37
C VAL A 6 21.15 8.61 -19.41
N ALA A 7 20.33 9.09 -20.35
CA ALA A 7 18.96 8.59 -20.53
C ALA A 7 18.92 7.15 -21.08
N ALA A 8 19.91 6.75 -21.89
CA ALA A 8 20.02 5.40 -22.43
C ALA A 8 20.47 4.38 -21.34
N ASP A 9 21.39 4.75 -20.47
CA ASP A 9 21.86 3.89 -19.37
C ASP A 9 20.77 3.67 -18.30
N LEU A 10 19.96 4.69 -18.03
CA LEU A 10 18.79 4.59 -17.15
C LEU A 10 17.68 3.68 -17.74
N ARG A 11 17.50 3.68 -19.06
CA ARG A 11 16.51 2.80 -19.72
C ARG A 11 16.91 1.33 -19.67
N GLN A 12 18.19 1.03 -19.76
CA GLN A 12 18.68 -0.36 -19.78
C GLN A 12 18.66 -0.99 -18.38
N LYS A 13 18.79 -0.20 -17.30
CA LYS A 13 18.71 -0.68 -15.92
C LYS A 13 17.28 -0.81 -15.39
N SER A 14 16.30 -0.12 -15.97
CA SER A 14 14.88 -0.21 -15.56
C SER A 14 14.15 -1.45 -16.10
N SER A 15 14.72 -2.17 -17.07
CA SER A 15 14.07 -3.36 -17.65
C SER A 15 14.39 -4.67 -16.90
N ILE A 16 15.28 -4.66 -15.88
CA ILE A 16 15.79 -5.87 -15.25
C ILE A 16 15.05 -6.24 -13.94
N PHE A 17 14.22 -5.37 -13.38
CA PHE A 17 13.46 -5.66 -12.16
C PHE A 17 12.00 -5.18 -12.23
N ALA A 18 11.24 -5.74 -13.17
CA ALA A 18 9.86 -6.06 -12.86
C ALA A 18 9.94 -7.44 -12.16
N PRO A 19 9.60 -7.58 -10.87
CA PRO A 19 9.40 -8.91 -10.33
C PRO A 19 8.30 -9.52 -11.18
N ASP A 20 8.54 -10.74 -11.65
CA ASP A 20 7.56 -11.60 -12.29
C ASP A 20 6.44 -11.82 -11.27
N LEU A 21 5.50 -10.87 -11.23
CA LEU A 21 4.25 -10.97 -10.50
C LEU A 21 3.46 -12.06 -11.23
N LYS A 22 3.86 -13.34 -11.04
CA LYS A 22 2.91 -14.42 -11.10
C LYS A 22 1.67 -13.89 -10.43
N GLN A 23 0.60 -13.76 -11.18
CA GLN A 23 -0.70 -13.29 -10.74
C GLN A 23 -1.12 -14.09 -9.50
N MET A 24 -0.56 -13.75 -8.35
CA MET A 24 -1.11 -14.15 -7.07
C MET A 24 -2.54 -13.64 -7.08
N ARG A 25 -3.49 -14.55 -7.04
CA ARG A 25 -4.91 -14.23 -6.89
C ARG A 25 -5.07 -13.53 -5.54
N MET A 26 -4.78 -12.24 -5.51
CA MET A 26 -4.94 -11.45 -4.30
C MET A 26 -6.41 -11.39 -3.95
N PHE A 27 -6.72 -11.78 -2.74
CA PHE A 27 -8.07 -11.58 -2.20
C PHE A 27 -8.30 -10.09 -1.94
N ARG A 28 -9.52 -9.64 -2.19
CA ARG A 28 -9.88 -8.22 -2.04
C ARG A 28 -9.78 -7.80 -0.57
N ARG A 29 -9.00 -6.74 -0.33
CA ARG A 29 -8.88 -6.13 0.99
C ARG A 29 -10.01 -5.10 1.21
N ASN A 30 -10.58 -5.10 2.42
CA ASN A 30 -11.69 -4.20 2.79
C ASN A 30 -11.31 -2.71 2.67
N ILE A 31 -10.04 -2.38 2.80
CA ILE A 31 -9.56 -1.00 2.69
C ILE A 31 -9.77 -0.41 1.28
N ILE A 32 -9.88 -1.24 0.24
CA ILE A 32 -10.09 -0.76 -1.14
C ILE A 32 -11.34 0.11 -1.23
N SER A 33 -12.43 -0.27 -0.56
CA SER A 33 -13.66 0.55 -0.56
C SER A 33 -13.46 1.93 0.08
N LYS A 34 -12.57 2.04 1.07
CA LYS A 34 -12.22 3.33 1.68
C LYS A 34 -11.33 4.17 0.75
N LEU A 35 -10.43 3.55 0.01
CA LEU A 35 -9.62 4.22 -1.00
C LEU A 35 -10.47 4.70 -2.18
N GLU A 36 -11.46 3.89 -2.61
CA GLU A 36 -12.44 4.29 -3.62
C GLU A 36 -13.28 5.50 -3.17
N ALA A 37 -13.76 5.50 -1.92
CA ALA A 37 -14.48 6.64 -1.34
C ALA A 37 -13.59 7.89 -1.27
N TRP A 38 -12.32 7.75 -0.89
CA TRP A 38 -11.34 8.84 -0.89
C TRP A 38 -11.10 9.39 -2.31
N LYS A 39 -11.01 8.52 -3.33
CA LYS A 39 -10.86 8.95 -4.73
C LYS A 39 -12.06 9.76 -5.23
N GLN A 40 -13.27 9.45 -4.75
CA GLN A 40 -14.50 10.15 -5.14
C GLN A 40 -14.69 11.50 -4.43
N ASP A 41 -13.96 11.74 -3.33
CA ASP A 41 -14.03 13.01 -2.61
C ASP A 41 -13.33 14.12 -3.41
N LYS A 42 -14.11 15.10 -3.88
CA LYS A 42 -13.59 16.27 -4.61
C LYS A 42 -12.65 17.15 -3.78
N LYS A 43 -12.70 17.02 -2.46
CA LYS A 43 -11.83 17.74 -1.51
C LYS A 43 -10.80 16.81 -0.88
N HIS A 44 -10.46 15.72 -1.57
CA HIS A 44 -9.47 14.77 -1.07
C HIS A 44 -8.15 15.45 -0.70
N LYS A 45 -7.52 14.95 0.34
CA LYS A 45 -6.19 15.38 0.78
C LYS A 45 -5.20 14.26 0.51
N PRO A 46 -3.91 14.56 0.42
CA PRO A 46 -2.89 13.51 0.44
C PRO A 46 -3.16 12.52 1.56
N LEU A 47 -3.12 11.25 1.24
CA LEU A 47 -3.48 10.16 2.15
C LEU A 47 -2.22 9.54 2.73
N ILE A 48 -2.13 9.45 4.04
CA ILE A 48 -1.09 8.70 4.75
C ILE A 48 -1.65 7.34 5.13
N LEU A 49 -1.12 6.30 4.50
CA LEU A 49 -1.47 4.91 4.75
C LEU A 49 -0.50 4.32 5.78
N ARG A 50 -0.99 4.13 7.00
CA ARG A 50 -0.24 3.53 8.11
C ARG A 50 -0.51 2.03 8.22
N GLY A 51 0.41 1.31 8.78
CA GLY A 51 0.23 -0.11 9.09
C GLY A 51 1.56 -0.82 9.29
N ALA A 52 1.54 -1.93 9.99
CA ALA A 52 2.72 -2.73 10.28
C ALA A 52 3.49 -3.12 9.01
N ARG A 53 4.74 -3.55 9.15
CA ARG A 53 5.49 -4.16 8.05
C ARG A 53 4.74 -5.38 7.53
N GLN A 54 4.88 -5.66 6.24
CA GLN A 54 4.32 -6.82 5.54
C GLN A 54 2.78 -6.97 5.64
N VAL A 55 2.07 -5.93 6.08
CA VAL A 55 0.59 -5.92 6.13
C VAL A 55 -0.05 -5.70 4.74
N GLY A 56 0.79 -5.50 3.70
CA GLY A 56 0.35 -5.39 2.30
C GLY A 56 0.06 -3.96 1.84
N LYS A 57 0.67 -2.91 2.44
CA LYS A 57 0.45 -1.51 2.03
C LYS A 57 0.77 -1.28 0.56
N THR A 58 1.97 -1.62 0.13
CA THR A 58 2.45 -1.47 -1.24
C THR A 58 1.56 -2.21 -2.23
N THR A 59 1.18 -3.43 -1.89
CA THR A 59 0.34 -4.29 -2.73
C THR A 59 -1.05 -3.70 -2.95
N VAL A 60 -1.70 -3.24 -1.87
CA VAL A 60 -3.02 -2.62 -1.93
C VAL A 60 -3.00 -1.33 -2.77
N VAL A 61 -1.96 -0.49 -2.60
CA VAL A 61 -1.88 0.76 -3.37
C VAL A 61 -1.54 0.50 -4.83
N ASN A 62 -0.72 -0.51 -5.15
CA ASN A 62 -0.46 -0.92 -6.52
C ASN A 62 -1.73 -1.42 -7.22
N GLU A 63 -2.55 -2.24 -6.53
CA GLU A 63 -3.85 -2.68 -7.04
C GLU A 63 -4.77 -1.48 -7.29
N PHE A 64 -4.90 -0.59 -6.31
CA PHE A 64 -5.71 0.61 -6.42
C PHE A 64 -5.20 1.57 -7.49
N GLY A 65 -3.88 1.65 -7.70
CA GLY A 65 -3.23 2.47 -8.71
C GLY A 65 -3.66 2.15 -10.14
N SER A 66 -4.08 0.89 -10.40
CA SER A 66 -4.60 0.47 -11.70
C SER A 66 -5.89 1.19 -12.13
N GLN A 67 -6.57 1.85 -11.20
CA GLN A 67 -7.79 2.64 -11.46
C GLN A 67 -7.50 4.08 -11.91
N PHE A 68 -6.24 4.47 -12.07
CA PHE A 68 -5.82 5.81 -12.48
C PHE A 68 -5.22 5.79 -13.89
N ASP A 69 -5.41 6.87 -14.64
CA ASP A 69 -4.85 7.03 -15.99
C ASP A 69 -3.32 7.14 -15.94
N ASN A 70 -2.80 7.74 -14.88
CA ASN A 70 -1.37 7.83 -14.60
C ASN A 70 -1.10 7.33 -13.18
N TYR A 71 -0.22 6.35 -13.06
CA TYR A 71 0.24 5.83 -11.78
C TYR A 71 1.77 5.96 -11.69
N LEU A 72 2.25 6.73 -10.71
CA LEU A 72 3.65 7.01 -10.46
C LEU A 72 4.02 6.43 -9.09
N TYR A 73 4.93 5.46 -9.05
CA TYR A 73 5.37 4.77 -7.84
C TYR A 73 6.82 5.07 -7.50
N PHE A 74 7.06 5.49 -6.25
CA PHE A 74 8.36 5.82 -5.70
C PHE A 74 8.56 5.17 -4.34
N ASN A 75 9.56 4.31 -4.22
CA ASN A 75 10.00 3.77 -2.92
C ASN A 75 11.21 4.59 -2.44
N LEU A 76 11.08 5.24 -1.28
CA LEU A 76 12.12 6.12 -0.72
C LEU A 76 13.26 5.38 -0.02
N GLU A 77 13.24 4.05 0.08
CA GLU A 77 14.45 3.27 0.40
C GLU A 77 15.48 3.35 -0.72
N ARG A 78 15.05 3.63 -1.95
CA ARG A 78 15.93 3.85 -3.07
C ARG A 78 16.45 5.28 -3.05
N ASN A 79 17.76 5.45 -2.87
CA ASN A 79 18.42 6.75 -2.80
C ASN A 79 18.10 7.66 -3.99
N GLU A 80 17.95 7.12 -5.19
CA GLU A 80 17.59 7.85 -6.40
C GLU A 80 16.19 8.49 -6.28
N ASN A 81 15.22 7.77 -5.71
CA ASN A 81 13.88 8.29 -5.49
C ASN A 81 13.87 9.34 -4.37
N ALA A 82 14.52 9.04 -3.23
CA ALA A 82 14.62 9.99 -2.13
C ALA A 82 15.22 11.34 -2.59
N LYS A 83 16.31 11.30 -3.36
CA LYS A 83 16.95 12.49 -3.91
C LYS A 83 16.03 13.36 -4.78
N LEU A 84 15.11 12.74 -5.55
CA LEU A 84 14.14 13.51 -6.36
C LEU A 84 13.24 14.36 -5.48
N PHE A 85 12.71 13.80 -4.39
CA PHE A 85 11.83 14.52 -3.48
C PHE A 85 12.57 15.51 -2.56
N GLU A 86 13.88 15.40 -2.45
CA GLU A 86 14.73 16.32 -1.65
C GLU A 86 15.22 17.53 -2.45
N MET A 87 14.97 17.59 -3.75
CA MET A 87 15.36 18.72 -4.58
C MET A 87 14.63 19.99 -4.18
N GLU A 88 15.35 21.11 -4.19
CA GLU A 88 14.79 22.44 -3.90
C GLU A 88 14.34 23.11 -5.20
N ILE A 89 13.28 22.61 -5.78
CA ILE A 89 12.69 23.07 -7.03
C ILE A 89 11.20 23.34 -6.84
N PRO A 90 10.58 24.17 -7.71
CA PRO A 90 9.13 24.34 -7.73
C PRO A 90 8.40 23.01 -7.85
N LEU A 91 7.21 22.90 -7.24
CA LEU A 91 6.45 21.65 -7.22
C LEU A 91 6.08 21.17 -8.63
N ASP A 92 5.79 22.08 -9.54
CA ASP A 92 5.47 21.73 -10.94
C ASP A 92 6.65 21.11 -11.67
N ASP A 93 7.85 21.61 -11.42
CA ASP A 93 9.08 21.04 -11.97
C ASP A 93 9.36 19.66 -11.36
N LEU A 94 9.14 19.52 -10.05
CA LEU A 94 9.22 18.22 -9.38
C LEU A 94 8.26 17.23 -10.03
N VAL A 95 6.98 17.58 -10.23
CA VAL A 95 5.99 16.71 -10.86
C VAL A 95 6.42 16.30 -12.27
N ASN A 96 6.95 17.23 -13.06
CA ASN A 96 7.46 16.91 -14.39
C ASN A 96 8.65 15.92 -14.32
N MET A 97 9.55 16.10 -13.35
CA MET A 97 10.66 15.17 -13.12
C MET A 97 10.18 13.79 -12.65
N LEU A 98 9.14 13.72 -11.82
CA LEU A 98 8.54 12.44 -11.42
C LEU A 98 8.04 11.64 -12.64
N TYR A 99 7.37 12.28 -13.60
CA TYR A 99 6.98 11.62 -14.85
C TYR A 99 8.18 11.18 -15.68
N ALA A 100 9.17 12.04 -15.83
CA ALA A 100 10.38 11.75 -16.60
C ALA A 100 11.17 10.57 -16.00
N SER A 101 11.30 10.51 -14.67
CA SER A 101 12.08 9.48 -13.97
C SER A 101 11.50 8.06 -14.14
N VAL A 102 10.17 7.94 -14.27
CA VAL A 102 9.51 6.65 -14.54
C VAL A 102 9.36 6.35 -16.04
N GLY A 103 9.90 7.21 -16.91
CA GLY A 103 9.84 7.05 -18.36
C GLY A 103 8.42 7.12 -18.93
N LYS A 104 7.49 7.79 -18.24
CA LYS A 104 6.10 7.93 -18.66
C LYS A 104 5.83 9.31 -19.23
N VAL A 105 5.02 9.37 -20.27
CA VAL A 105 4.42 10.61 -20.75
C VAL A 105 3.09 10.78 -20.03
N LYS A 106 2.87 11.99 -19.50
CA LYS A 106 1.60 12.32 -18.83
C LYS A 106 0.44 12.13 -19.81
N LYS A 107 -0.51 11.27 -19.46
CA LYS A 107 -1.79 11.12 -20.15
C LYS A 107 -2.81 12.08 -19.55
N GLU A 108 -3.77 12.49 -20.34
CA GLU A 108 -4.95 13.17 -19.82
C GLU A 108 -5.69 12.27 -18.82
N GLY A 109 -6.28 12.87 -17.78
CA GLY A 109 -7.02 12.16 -16.75
C GLY A 109 -6.42 12.21 -15.37
N THR A 110 -6.78 11.26 -14.52
CA THR A 110 -6.41 11.22 -13.11
C THR A 110 -5.00 10.68 -12.91
N THR A 111 -4.27 11.29 -11.96
CA THR A 111 -2.91 10.88 -11.62
C THR A 111 -2.82 10.50 -10.14
N LEU A 112 -2.30 9.31 -9.86
CA LEU A 112 -1.90 8.89 -8.53
C LEU A 112 -0.38 8.88 -8.42
N VAL A 113 0.13 9.63 -7.44
CA VAL A 113 1.53 9.55 -6.99
C VAL A 113 1.56 8.72 -5.71
N PHE A 114 2.24 7.59 -5.75
CA PHE A 114 2.45 6.74 -4.59
C PHE A 114 3.88 6.84 -4.09
N ILE A 115 4.04 7.29 -2.85
CA ILE A 115 5.31 7.49 -2.16
C ILE A 115 5.38 6.45 -1.04
N ASP A 116 6.16 5.41 -1.24
CA ASP A 116 6.33 4.32 -0.28
C ASP A 116 7.55 4.56 0.59
N GLU A 117 7.51 4.02 1.82
CA GLU A 117 8.53 4.16 2.87
C GLU A 117 8.88 5.63 3.16
N ILE A 118 7.83 6.47 3.28
CA ILE A 118 7.96 7.93 3.42
C ILE A 118 8.74 8.36 4.67
N GLN A 119 8.84 7.51 5.70
CA GLN A 119 9.64 7.79 6.90
C GLN A 119 11.12 8.03 6.60
N ASN A 120 11.61 7.55 5.46
CA ASN A 120 13.00 7.74 5.04
C ASN A 120 13.31 9.16 4.56
N SER A 121 12.30 10.03 4.38
CA SER A 121 12.49 11.43 3.99
C SER A 121 11.53 12.37 4.72
N PRO A 122 11.95 12.97 5.85
CA PRO A 122 11.18 14.00 6.54
C PRO A 122 10.78 15.18 5.64
N LYS A 123 11.62 15.52 4.67
CA LYS A 123 11.35 16.58 3.69
C LYS A 123 10.16 16.22 2.81
N THR A 124 10.05 14.97 2.39
CA THR A 124 8.92 14.48 1.59
C THR A 124 7.61 14.53 2.38
N ILE A 125 7.64 14.27 3.68
CA ILE A 125 6.45 14.44 4.54
C ILE A 125 5.96 15.89 4.52
N ALA A 126 6.87 16.84 4.61
CA ALA A 126 6.52 18.27 4.55
C ALA A 126 5.95 18.67 3.16
N LEU A 127 6.41 18.02 2.07
CA LEU A 127 5.90 18.26 0.71
C LEU A 127 4.42 17.88 0.55
N LEU A 128 3.87 16.97 1.36
CA LEU A 128 2.46 16.61 1.30
C LEU A 128 1.54 17.82 1.46
N ARG A 129 1.95 18.82 2.25
CA ARG A 129 1.23 20.09 2.38
C ARG A 129 1.13 20.81 1.04
N TYR A 130 2.24 20.90 0.31
CA TYR A 130 2.30 21.61 -0.96
C TYR A 130 1.53 20.88 -2.06
N PHE A 131 1.52 19.56 -2.06
CA PHE A 131 0.64 18.79 -2.95
C PHE A 131 -0.83 19.15 -2.71
N TYR A 132 -1.28 19.24 -1.46
CA TYR A 132 -2.64 19.63 -1.14
C TYR A 132 -2.99 21.07 -1.55
N GLU A 133 -2.08 22.03 -1.26
CA GLU A 133 -2.34 23.45 -1.45
C GLU A 133 -2.17 23.91 -2.91
N LEU A 134 -1.22 23.33 -3.66
CA LEU A 134 -0.84 23.80 -4.99
C LEU A 134 -1.24 22.84 -6.12
N ARG A 135 -1.41 21.55 -5.83
CA ARG A 135 -1.71 20.53 -6.84
C ARG A 135 -2.87 19.61 -6.41
N PRO A 136 -4.06 20.21 -6.15
CA PRO A 136 -5.26 19.44 -5.77
C PRO A 136 -5.77 18.51 -6.89
N ASP A 137 -5.25 18.64 -8.11
CA ASP A 137 -5.50 17.76 -9.26
C ASP A 137 -4.81 16.39 -9.12
N LEU A 138 -3.80 16.28 -8.25
CA LEU A 138 -3.05 15.06 -8.03
C LEU A 138 -3.57 14.30 -6.81
N TYR A 139 -3.79 13.01 -6.99
CA TYR A 139 -4.00 12.10 -5.88
C TYR A 139 -2.64 11.66 -5.36
N VAL A 140 -2.41 11.78 -4.06
CA VAL A 140 -1.14 11.40 -3.43
C VAL A 140 -1.42 10.43 -2.30
N ILE A 141 -0.79 9.26 -2.33
CA ILE A 141 -0.75 8.30 -1.21
C ILE A 141 0.69 8.19 -0.75
N ALA A 142 0.90 8.38 0.53
CA ALA A 142 2.18 8.12 1.19
C ALA A 142 2.02 6.95 2.14
N ALA A 143 2.91 5.95 2.08
CA ALA A 143 2.88 4.80 2.98
C ALA A 143 4.16 4.69 3.79
N GLY A 144 4.03 4.15 5.01
CA GLY A 144 5.17 3.86 5.87
C GLY A 144 4.79 2.94 7.02
N SER A 145 5.75 2.17 7.52
CA SER A 145 5.53 1.18 8.57
C SER A 145 5.75 1.74 9.98
N LEU A 146 6.67 2.68 10.13
CA LEU A 146 7.14 3.22 11.42
C LEU A 146 6.78 4.70 11.61
N LEU A 147 5.68 5.15 11.00
CA LEU A 147 5.27 6.57 11.06
C LEU A 147 4.97 7.06 12.48
N GLU A 148 4.70 6.14 13.42
CA GLU A 148 4.47 6.47 14.82
C GLU A 148 5.77 6.88 15.52
N ASN A 149 6.90 6.30 15.14
CA ASN A 149 8.23 6.64 15.69
C ASN A 149 8.72 8.02 15.22
N LEU A 150 8.17 8.57 14.15
CA LEU A 150 8.53 9.91 13.66
C LEU A 150 8.02 11.05 14.56
N VAL A 151 7.09 10.77 15.46
CA VAL A 151 6.63 11.74 16.47
C VAL A 151 7.78 12.13 17.41
N ASP A 152 8.69 11.20 17.70
CA ASP A 152 9.86 11.42 18.54
C ASP A 152 10.98 12.20 17.82
N VAL A 153 10.98 12.23 16.48
CA VAL A 153 12.04 12.84 15.66
C VAL A 153 11.71 14.30 15.23
N LYS A 154 10.72 14.97 15.87
CA LYS A 154 10.27 16.34 15.53
C LYS A 154 9.84 16.54 14.07
N VAL A 155 9.43 15.49 13.37
CA VAL A 155 8.85 15.61 12.04
C VAL A 155 7.43 16.13 12.17
N SER A 156 7.20 17.36 11.75
CA SER A 156 5.87 17.96 11.75
C SER A 156 5.05 17.41 10.58
N PHE A 157 4.11 16.52 10.88
CA PHE A 157 3.08 16.17 9.89
C PHE A 157 2.19 17.38 9.62
N PRO A 158 1.81 17.61 8.36
CA PRO A 158 0.98 18.76 7.99
C PRO A 158 -0.46 18.59 8.47
N VAL A 159 -0.70 18.96 9.74
CA VAL A 159 -2.00 18.84 10.41
C VAL A 159 -3.10 19.54 9.60
N GLY A 160 -4.21 18.85 9.39
CA GLY A 160 -5.33 19.36 8.61
C GLY A 160 -5.15 19.36 7.08
N ARG A 161 -3.96 19.01 6.54
CA ARG A 161 -3.66 18.95 5.10
C ARG A 161 -3.53 17.52 4.58
N VAL A 162 -3.58 16.54 5.45
CA VAL A 162 -3.52 15.13 5.12
C VAL A 162 -4.68 14.37 5.75
N GLN A 163 -5.02 13.23 5.16
CA GLN A 163 -5.93 12.23 5.72
C GLN A 163 -5.12 10.99 6.13
N TYR A 164 -5.67 10.22 7.07
CA TYR A 164 -5.01 9.00 7.55
C TYR A 164 -5.92 7.79 7.35
N LEU A 165 -5.37 6.73 6.82
CA LEU A 165 -5.97 5.40 6.85
C LEU A 165 -4.99 4.42 7.49
N ALA A 166 -5.54 3.47 8.26
CA ALA A 166 -4.76 2.38 8.81
C ALA A 166 -5.09 1.08 8.08
N LEU A 167 -4.08 0.45 7.50
CA LEU A 167 -4.14 -0.91 7.00
C LEU A 167 -3.73 -1.85 8.13
N ARG A 168 -4.67 -2.69 8.54
CA ARG A 168 -4.46 -3.69 9.58
C ARG A 168 -4.20 -5.06 8.95
N PRO A 169 -3.72 -6.05 9.69
CA PRO A 169 -3.78 -7.44 9.27
C PRO A 169 -5.17 -7.83 8.79
N CYS A 170 -5.28 -8.88 8.00
CA CYS A 170 -6.53 -9.35 7.44
C CYS A 170 -7.55 -9.65 8.54
N SER A 171 -8.75 -9.13 8.39
CA SER A 171 -9.86 -9.46 9.26
C SER A 171 -10.39 -10.87 8.97
N PHE A 172 -11.20 -11.42 9.87
CA PHE A 172 -11.85 -12.70 9.64
C PHE A 172 -12.72 -12.71 8.36
N SER A 173 -13.37 -11.58 8.06
CA SER A 173 -14.13 -11.44 6.80
C SER A 173 -13.24 -11.50 5.56
N GLU A 174 -12.06 -10.89 5.60
CA GLU A 174 -11.06 -10.98 4.52
C GLU A 174 -10.49 -12.39 4.40
N PHE A 175 -10.24 -13.06 5.52
CA PHE A 175 -9.84 -14.47 5.55
C PHE A 175 -10.89 -15.38 4.89
N LEU A 176 -12.18 -15.23 5.22
CA LEU A 176 -13.26 -15.98 4.57
C LEU A 176 -13.28 -15.76 3.06
N GLY A 177 -13.09 -14.52 2.62
CA GLY A 177 -12.97 -14.19 1.20
C GLY A 177 -11.77 -14.86 0.54
N ALA A 178 -10.61 -14.86 1.20
CA ALA A 178 -9.38 -15.47 0.71
C ALA A 178 -9.52 -16.99 0.50
N ILE A 179 -10.15 -17.69 1.45
CA ILE A 179 -10.40 -19.15 1.35
C ILE A 179 -11.67 -19.52 0.55
N GLY A 180 -12.27 -18.55 -0.16
CA GLY A 180 -13.41 -18.80 -1.05
C GLY A 180 -14.75 -19.03 -0.36
N LYS A 181 -14.90 -18.73 0.94
CA LYS A 181 -16.15 -18.92 1.71
C LYS A 181 -17.10 -17.72 1.58
N ASN A 182 -17.36 -17.28 0.36
CA ASN A 182 -18.17 -16.10 0.06
C ASN A 182 -19.63 -16.20 0.54
N ASN A 183 -20.20 -17.38 0.58
CA ASN A 183 -21.53 -17.63 1.13
C ASN A 183 -21.60 -17.28 2.63
N LEU A 184 -20.62 -17.70 3.41
CA LEU A 184 -20.52 -17.39 4.84
C LEU A 184 -20.19 -15.91 5.08
N LEU A 185 -19.39 -15.32 4.21
CA LEU A 185 -19.13 -13.87 4.23
C LEU A 185 -20.42 -13.06 4.00
N ALA A 186 -21.28 -13.48 3.07
CA ALA A 186 -22.58 -12.85 2.83
C ALA A 186 -23.48 -12.94 4.07
N VAL A 187 -23.53 -14.11 4.71
CA VAL A 187 -24.30 -14.33 5.96
C VAL A 187 -23.81 -13.40 7.07
N LEU A 188 -22.49 -13.30 7.31
CA LEU A 188 -21.89 -12.39 8.29
C LEU A 188 -22.27 -10.92 8.04
N SER A 189 -22.37 -10.52 6.77
CA SER A 189 -22.62 -9.13 6.38
C SER A 189 -24.07 -8.72 6.61
N GLN A 190 -25.02 -9.66 6.54
CA GLN A 190 -26.47 -9.38 6.57
C GLN A 190 -27.04 -9.15 7.97
N LYS A 191 -26.28 -9.37 9.05
CA LYS A 191 -26.76 -9.33 10.45
C LYS A 191 -28.06 -10.13 10.67
N ALA A 192 -28.29 -11.14 9.84
CA ALA A 192 -29.48 -11.99 9.91
C ALA A 192 -29.34 -13.01 11.07
N GLU A 193 -30.48 -13.54 11.53
CA GLU A 193 -30.46 -14.68 12.43
C GLU A 193 -29.83 -15.88 11.71
N TYR A 194 -28.77 -16.45 12.32
CA TYR A 194 -28.07 -17.58 11.75
C TYR A 194 -28.70 -18.89 12.21
N THR A 195 -28.74 -19.88 11.34
CA THR A 195 -29.01 -21.25 11.76
C THR A 195 -27.84 -21.77 12.57
N VAL A 196 -28.10 -22.72 13.47
CA VAL A 196 -27.04 -23.37 14.30
C VAL A 196 -25.93 -23.94 13.41
N ALA A 197 -26.26 -24.53 12.25
CA ALA A 197 -25.28 -25.06 11.33
C ALA A 197 -24.31 -23.98 10.75
N PHE A 198 -24.79 -22.78 10.46
CA PHE A 198 -23.91 -21.70 10.05
C PHE A 198 -23.03 -21.21 11.18
N HIS A 199 -23.57 -21.17 12.39
CA HIS A 199 -22.79 -20.79 13.56
C HIS A 199 -21.62 -21.75 13.79
N GLU A 200 -21.85 -23.06 13.77
CA GLU A 200 -20.82 -24.08 13.94
C GLU A 200 -19.73 -23.98 12.86
N GLN A 201 -20.12 -23.79 11.60
CA GLN A 201 -19.17 -23.60 10.50
C GLN A 201 -18.32 -22.34 10.68
N LEU A 202 -18.95 -21.21 11.05
CA LEU A 202 -18.24 -19.97 11.30
C LEU A 202 -17.28 -20.08 12.47
N MET A 203 -17.67 -20.76 13.56
CA MET A 203 -16.81 -20.98 14.72
C MET A 203 -15.62 -21.88 14.38
N HIS A 204 -15.82 -22.92 13.58
CA HIS A 204 -14.74 -23.76 13.09
C HIS A 204 -13.72 -22.95 12.26
N LEU A 205 -14.19 -22.16 11.30
CA LEU A 205 -13.34 -21.30 10.47
C LEU A 205 -12.69 -20.16 11.27
N PHE A 206 -13.38 -19.64 12.28
CA PHE A 206 -12.80 -18.64 13.18
C PHE A 206 -11.63 -19.22 14.00
N ASN A 207 -11.77 -20.46 14.49
CA ASN A 207 -10.67 -21.16 15.15
C ASN A 207 -9.47 -21.35 14.21
N GLN A 208 -9.71 -21.71 12.94
CA GLN A 208 -8.64 -21.77 11.94
C GLN A 208 -7.99 -20.41 11.74
N TYR A 209 -8.80 -19.34 11.59
CA TYR A 209 -8.27 -17.97 11.47
C TYR A 209 -7.42 -17.56 12.67
N THR A 210 -7.78 -17.95 13.89
CA THR A 210 -6.98 -17.62 15.09
C THR A 210 -5.60 -18.30 15.09
N ILE A 211 -5.48 -19.46 14.44
CA ILE A 211 -4.21 -20.17 14.27
C ILE A 211 -3.40 -19.57 13.11
N VAL A 212 -4.05 -19.40 11.95
CA VAL A 212 -3.42 -18.83 10.75
C VAL A 212 -3.01 -17.37 10.96
N GLY A 213 -3.77 -16.60 11.76
CA GLY A 213 -3.57 -15.18 11.95
C GLY A 213 -4.03 -14.34 10.77
N GLY A 214 -3.71 -13.04 10.83
CA GLY A 214 -4.16 -12.06 9.83
C GLY A 214 -3.05 -11.52 8.91
N MET A 215 -1.82 -12.04 8.97
CA MET A 215 -0.78 -11.57 8.05
C MET A 215 -1.11 -12.02 6.62
N PRO A 216 -1.10 -11.09 5.63
CA PRO A 216 -1.58 -11.40 4.28
C PRO A 216 -0.88 -12.58 3.63
N GLU A 217 0.42 -12.73 3.84
CA GLU A 217 1.21 -13.84 3.29
C GLU A 217 0.79 -15.17 3.89
N ALA A 218 0.60 -15.24 5.22
CA ALA A 218 0.11 -16.43 5.92
C ALA A 218 -1.32 -16.80 5.46
N VAL A 219 -2.20 -15.80 5.33
CA VAL A 219 -3.57 -16.00 4.83
C VAL A 219 -3.56 -16.51 3.39
N GLN A 220 -2.71 -15.96 2.54
CA GLN A 220 -2.56 -16.38 1.14
C GLN A 220 -2.06 -17.82 1.05
N GLN A 221 -0.99 -18.16 1.77
CA GLN A 221 -0.43 -19.51 1.77
C GLN A 221 -1.44 -20.52 2.28
N TYR A 222 -2.16 -20.20 3.36
CA TYR A 222 -3.22 -21.05 3.86
C TYR A 222 -4.37 -21.22 2.87
N ALA A 223 -4.76 -20.14 2.17
CA ALA A 223 -5.82 -20.23 1.16
C ALA A 223 -5.45 -21.17 0.00
N GLU A 224 -4.17 -21.26 -0.34
CA GLU A 224 -3.66 -22.11 -1.42
C GLU A 224 -3.44 -23.55 -0.99
N THR A 225 -2.92 -23.78 0.21
CA THR A 225 -2.45 -25.10 0.66
C THR A 225 -3.39 -25.78 1.64
N GLN A 226 -4.19 -25.02 2.38
CA GLN A 226 -4.98 -25.47 3.55
C GLN A 226 -4.10 -26.13 4.64
N ASP A 227 -2.79 -25.85 4.62
CA ASP A 227 -1.81 -26.37 5.54
C ASP A 227 -1.41 -25.31 6.58
N VAL A 228 -1.65 -25.63 7.85
CA VAL A 228 -1.31 -24.76 8.98
C VAL A 228 0.19 -24.88 9.32
N ILE A 229 0.80 -26.04 9.09
CA ILE A 229 2.21 -26.27 9.44
C ILE A 229 3.11 -25.45 8.50
N GLY A 230 2.79 -25.41 7.21
CA GLY A 230 3.55 -24.64 6.23
C GLY A 230 3.57 -23.12 6.45
N ILE A 231 2.76 -22.59 7.39
CA ILE A 231 2.73 -21.16 7.71
C ILE A 231 3.83 -20.78 8.73
N GLU A 232 4.42 -21.75 9.42
CA GLU A 232 5.44 -21.51 10.46
C GLU A 232 6.60 -20.69 9.90
N ASP A 233 7.11 -21.08 8.71
CA ASP A 233 8.21 -20.37 8.03
C ASP A 233 7.89 -18.88 7.75
N VAL A 234 6.61 -18.57 7.42
CA VAL A 234 6.16 -17.19 7.22
C VAL A 234 6.28 -16.40 8.51
N TYR A 235 5.86 -16.97 9.63
CA TYR A 235 5.93 -16.29 10.92
C TYR A 235 7.36 -16.18 11.45
N GLU A 236 8.21 -17.18 11.24
CA GLU A 236 9.63 -17.09 11.59
C GLU A 236 10.30 -15.93 10.84
N THR A 237 10.06 -15.82 9.53
CA THR A 237 10.57 -14.72 8.71
C THR A 237 10.05 -13.36 9.19
N LEU A 238 8.76 -13.27 9.54
CA LEU A 238 8.15 -12.05 10.09
C LEU A 238 8.79 -11.64 11.41
N VAL A 239 8.93 -12.58 12.33
CA VAL A 239 9.54 -12.33 13.66
C VAL A 239 10.98 -11.88 13.51
N GLN A 240 11.76 -12.49 12.59
CA GLN A 240 13.12 -12.08 12.32
C GLN A 240 13.16 -10.64 11.77
N ALA A 241 12.31 -10.31 10.79
CA ALA A 241 12.23 -8.96 10.24
C ALA A 241 11.88 -7.89 11.30
N TYR A 242 11.02 -8.21 12.26
CA TYR A 242 10.71 -7.30 13.36
C TYR A 242 11.86 -7.14 14.35
N LYS A 243 12.66 -8.20 14.59
CA LYS A 243 13.85 -8.12 15.46
C LYS A 243 14.95 -7.27 14.84
N ASP A 244 15.12 -7.36 13.52
CA ASP A 244 16.15 -6.61 12.80
C ASP A 244 15.83 -5.09 12.76
N ASP A 245 14.58 -4.71 13.01
CA ASP A 245 14.10 -3.31 13.06
C ASP A 245 14.14 -2.68 14.46
N SER A 246 14.40 -3.43 15.51
CA SER A 246 14.38 -2.99 16.90
C SER A 246 15.76 -2.57 17.38
#